data_4142f6e0e0587b233336f112b8d1e6e5
#
_entry.id   4142f6e0e0587b233336f112b8d1e6e5
#
_cell.length_a   1.000
_cell.length_b   1.000
_cell.length_c   1.000
_cell.angle_alpha   90.00
_cell.angle_beta   90.00
_cell.angle_gamma   90.00
#
_symmetry.space_group_name_H-M   'P 1'
#
loop_
_entity.id
_entity.type
_entity.pdbx_description
1 polymer ?
#
loop_
_entity_poly.entity_id
_entity_poly.type
_entity_poly.pdbx_seq_one_letter_code
_entity_poly.pdbx_strand_id
1 'polypeptide(L)'
;MEIQAKEDMDMQKKWWHDKVAYQIYPKSFLDTNGDGIGDLRGIISKLDYLKSLGIDIIWLSPIYKSPFVDQGYDISDYYAIAEEFGTMEEFDELLAEAKKRDMHIIMDLVINHCSDKHEWFQKALKDPDGEYADYFYFRKGKNGNPPSNYRSYFGGSCWEKVPGTDKYYLHMFAKEQPDLNWENEKLRQKLYAVSYTHLTLP
;
A
#
# COMPACT_ATOMS: atom_id res chain seq x y z
N MET A 1 -11.16 -5.19 -54.52
CA MET A 1 -10.36 -4.53 -53.45
C MET A 1 -11.12 -4.80 -52.19
N GLU A 2 -10.83 -5.94 -51.62
CA GLU A 2 -11.46 -6.41 -50.37
C GLU A 2 -10.94 -5.57 -49.22
N ILE A 3 -11.86 -4.92 -48.56
CA ILE A 3 -11.60 -4.27 -47.29
C ILE A 3 -11.46 -5.41 -46.27
N GLN A 4 -10.22 -5.67 -45.92
CA GLN A 4 -9.84 -6.61 -44.87
C GLN A 4 -10.67 -6.29 -43.62
N ALA A 5 -11.57 -7.20 -43.26
CA ALA A 5 -12.34 -7.09 -42.05
C ALA A 5 -11.38 -6.88 -40.91
N LYS A 6 -11.61 -5.82 -40.12
CA LYS A 6 -10.99 -5.65 -38.81
C LYS A 6 -11.26 -6.95 -38.03
N GLU A 7 -10.18 -7.67 -37.73
CA GLU A 7 -10.23 -8.67 -36.71
C GLU A 7 -10.72 -7.94 -35.45
N ASP A 8 -11.97 -8.17 -35.08
CA ASP A 8 -12.45 -7.88 -33.75
C ASP A 8 -11.51 -8.62 -32.83
N MET A 9 -10.63 -7.88 -32.15
CA MET A 9 -9.95 -8.41 -30.98
C MET A 9 -11.07 -8.74 -30.00
N ASP A 10 -11.50 -9.99 -30.05
CA ASP A 10 -12.40 -10.57 -29.08
C ASP A 10 -11.69 -10.48 -27.71
N MET A 11 -11.89 -9.35 -27.05
CA MET A 11 -11.41 -9.16 -25.69
C MET A 11 -12.18 -10.16 -24.83
N GLN A 12 -11.56 -11.33 -24.62
CA GLN A 12 -12.14 -12.34 -23.75
C GLN A 12 -12.65 -11.66 -22.48
N LYS A 13 -13.97 -11.67 -22.31
CA LYS A 13 -14.66 -11.07 -21.17
C LYS A 13 -14.07 -11.66 -19.89
N LYS A 14 -13.37 -10.84 -19.10
CA LYS A 14 -12.82 -11.25 -17.82
C LYS A 14 -13.89 -11.12 -16.74
N TRP A 15 -13.75 -11.87 -15.67
CA TRP A 15 -14.76 -11.98 -14.62
C TRP A 15 -15.15 -10.62 -13.99
N TRP A 16 -14.25 -9.64 -14.02
CA TRP A 16 -14.48 -8.31 -13.43
C TRP A 16 -15.12 -7.29 -14.37
N HIS A 17 -15.30 -7.58 -15.67
CA HIS A 17 -15.80 -6.59 -16.63
C HIS A 17 -17.24 -6.11 -16.33
N ASP A 18 -18.03 -6.93 -15.62
CA ASP A 18 -19.40 -6.60 -15.24
C ASP A 18 -19.55 -6.30 -13.75
N LYS A 19 -18.43 -6.10 -13.04
CA LYS A 19 -18.44 -5.96 -11.59
C LYS A 19 -18.38 -4.48 -11.18
N VAL A 20 -19.08 -4.16 -10.11
CA VAL A 20 -19.04 -2.84 -9.48
C VAL A 20 -18.11 -2.89 -8.28
N ALA A 21 -17.07 -2.05 -8.31
CA ALA A 21 -16.15 -1.89 -7.19
C ALA A 21 -16.51 -0.65 -6.37
N TYR A 22 -16.46 -0.78 -5.05
CA TYR A 22 -16.67 0.30 -4.10
C TYR A 22 -15.48 0.41 -3.15
N GLN A 23 -14.85 1.60 -3.11
CA GLN A 23 -13.74 1.84 -2.21
C GLN A 23 -14.23 2.15 -0.81
N ILE A 24 -13.62 1.52 0.19
CA ILE A 24 -13.81 1.80 1.60
C ILE A 24 -12.53 2.32 2.20
N TYR A 25 -12.62 3.50 2.81
CA TYR A 25 -11.66 3.99 3.80
C TYR A 25 -12.10 3.46 5.18
N PRO A 26 -11.44 2.43 5.75
CA PRO A 26 -11.89 1.83 7.00
C PRO A 26 -12.07 2.87 8.10
N LYS A 27 -11.10 3.75 8.27
CA LYS A 27 -11.06 4.81 9.29
C LYS A 27 -12.35 5.64 9.39
N SER A 28 -13.03 5.90 8.27
CA SER A 28 -14.22 6.77 8.23
C SER A 28 -15.51 6.04 7.86
N PHE A 29 -15.49 4.69 7.78
CA PHE A 29 -16.64 3.94 7.30
C PHE A 29 -17.67 3.65 8.40
N LEU A 30 -17.29 2.90 9.42
CA LEU A 30 -18.15 2.60 10.58
C LEU A 30 -17.29 2.19 11.78
N ASP A 31 -17.40 2.94 12.84
CA ASP A 31 -16.82 2.68 14.15
C ASP A 31 -17.78 1.77 14.95
N THR A 32 -17.33 0.60 15.39
CA THR A 32 -18.14 -0.33 16.18
C THR A 32 -17.74 -0.39 17.66
N ASN A 33 -16.59 0.13 18.01
CA ASN A 33 -16.05 0.09 19.39
C ASN A 33 -16.19 1.44 20.13
N GLY A 34 -16.49 2.53 19.40
CA GLY A 34 -16.74 3.86 19.95
C GLY A 34 -15.48 4.68 20.18
N ASP A 35 -14.36 4.36 19.51
CA ASP A 35 -13.10 5.10 19.64
C ASP A 35 -12.96 6.27 18.65
N GLY A 36 -13.93 6.43 17.75
CA GLY A 36 -13.96 7.46 16.71
C GLY A 36 -13.28 7.04 15.40
N ILE A 37 -12.81 5.80 15.29
CA ILE A 37 -12.16 5.24 14.12
C ILE A 37 -12.98 4.06 13.61
N GLY A 38 -13.29 4.03 12.31
CA GLY A 38 -13.96 2.90 11.70
C GLY A 38 -13.06 1.67 11.64
N ASP A 39 -13.67 0.49 11.68
CA ASP A 39 -12.97 -0.78 11.88
C ASP A 39 -13.46 -1.90 10.94
N LEU A 40 -12.77 -3.04 10.94
CA LEU A 40 -13.11 -4.22 10.13
C LEU A 40 -14.48 -4.79 10.51
N ARG A 41 -14.86 -4.76 11.80
CA ARG A 41 -16.18 -5.17 12.27
C ARG A 41 -17.29 -4.32 11.67
N GLY A 42 -17.04 -3.01 11.53
CA GLY A 42 -17.96 -2.09 10.84
C GLY A 42 -18.17 -2.49 9.39
N ILE A 43 -17.13 -2.85 8.68
CA ILE A 43 -17.22 -3.32 7.28
C ILE A 43 -18.00 -4.63 7.21
N ILE A 44 -17.65 -5.62 8.05
CA ILE A 44 -18.35 -6.91 8.11
C ILE A 44 -19.86 -6.71 8.35
N SER A 45 -20.22 -5.85 9.28
CA SER A 45 -21.62 -5.56 9.63
C SER A 45 -22.43 -4.95 8.48
N LYS A 46 -21.79 -4.38 7.47
CA LYS A 46 -22.41 -3.70 6.32
C LYS A 46 -22.34 -4.49 5.01
N LEU A 47 -21.80 -5.71 4.99
CA LEU A 47 -21.68 -6.50 3.76
C LEU A 47 -23.03 -6.74 3.08
N ASP A 48 -24.09 -7.05 3.83
CA ASP A 48 -25.44 -7.25 3.26
C ASP A 48 -25.98 -5.95 2.64
N TYR A 49 -25.75 -4.82 3.30
CA TYR A 49 -26.10 -3.51 2.76
C TYR A 49 -25.35 -3.22 1.46
N LEU A 50 -24.03 -3.41 1.44
CA LEU A 50 -23.21 -3.21 0.24
C LEU A 50 -23.65 -4.13 -0.89
N LYS A 51 -23.93 -5.40 -0.60
CA LYS A 51 -24.47 -6.35 -1.59
C LYS A 51 -25.83 -5.90 -2.14
N SER A 52 -26.70 -5.35 -1.30
CA SER A 52 -28.03 -4.84 -1.72
C SER A 52 -27.93 -3.63 -2.66
N LEU A 53 -26.81 -2.88 -2.61
CA LEU A 53 -26.49 -1.79 -3.55
C LEU A 53 -25.92 -2.29 -4.88
N GLY A 54 -25.72 -3.60 -5.04
CA GLY A 54 -25.11 -4.16 -6.24
C GLY A 54 -23.58 -4.11 -6.28
N ILE A 55 -22.92 -3.97 -5.12
CA ILE A 55 -21.46 -3.99 -5.02
C ILE A 55 -20.96 -5.44 -5.09
N ASP A 56 -20.03 -5.69 -5.97
CA ASP A 56 -19.39 -7.00 -6.16
C ASP A 56 -17.96 -7.05 -5.60
N ILE A 57 -17.29 -5.90 -5.58
CA ILE A 57 -15.89 -5.80 -5.18
C ILE A 57 -15.77 -4.68 -4.14
N ILE A 58 -15.16 -4.98 -3.01
CA ILE A 58 -14.76 -4.00 -2.01
C ILE A 58 -13.26 -3.74 -2.17
N TRP A 59 -12.90 -2.49 -2.45
CA TRP A 59 -11.52 -2.04 -2.44
C TRP A 59 -11.22 -1.37 -1.10
N LEU A 60 -10.36 -1.99 -0.30
CA LEU A 60 -9.92 -1.44 0.97
C LEU A 60 -8.70 -0.53 0.77
N SER A 61 -8.79 0.72 1.25
CA SER A 61 -7.58 1.52 1.49
C SER A 61 -6.70 0.81 2.51
N PRO A 62 -5.38 1.13 2.58
CA PRO A 62 -4.45 0.33 3.38
C PRO A 62 -4.88 0.16 4.83
N ILE A 63 -4.85 -1.09 5.30
CA ILE A 63 -5.19 -1.48 6.67
C ILE A 63 -3.98 -2.03 7.44
N TYR A 64 -2.80 -2.00 6.82
CA TYR A 64 -1.56 -2.47 7.43
C TYR A 64 -1.10 -1.56 8.56
N LYS A 65 -0.23 -2.10 9.43
CA LYS A 65 0.38 -1.31 10.50
C LYS A 65 1.11 -0.08 9.93
N SER A 66 0.75 1.09 10.44
CA SER A 66 1.20 2.38 9.93
C SER A 66 1.24 3.43 11.04
N PRO A 67 2.16 4.41 11.01
CA PRO A 67 2.07 5.62 11.82
C PRO A 67 0.97 6.60 11.37
N PHE A 68 0.30 6.35 10.25
CA PHE A 68 -0.79 7.16 9.69
C PHE A 68 -0.42 8.60 9.32
N VAL A 69 0.83 8.85 8.94
CA VAL A 69 1.26 10.15 8.42
C VAL A 69 0.54 10.46 7.10
N ASP A 70 0.32 9.43 6.29
CA ASP A 70 -0.42 9.51 5.03
C ASP A 70 -1.58 8.50 5.01
N GLN A 71 -2.44 8.54 6.02
CA GLN A 71 -3.70 7.78 6.10
C GLN A 71 -3.55 6.25 5.89
N GLY A 72 -2.39 5.67 6.25
CA GLY A 72 -2.09 4.25 6.10
C GLY A 72 -1.20 3.91 4.90
N TYR A 73 -0.94 4.88 4.00
CA TYR A 73 -0.01 4.66 2.88
C TYR A 73 1.47 4.69 3.29
N ASP A 74 1.79 4.98 4.54
CA ASP A 74 3.11 4.89 5.16
C ASP A 74 3.22 3.59 5.98
N ILE A 75 3.39 2.46 5.28
CA ILE A 75 3.34 1.13 5.89
C ILE A 75 4.61 0.85 6.69
N SER A 76 4.47 0.56 7.98
CA SER A 76 5.57 0.20 8.88
C SER A 76 5.76 -1.31 9.05
N ASP A 77 4.72 -2.10 8.76
CA ASP A 77 4.76 -3.57 8.75
C ASP A 77 3.70 -4.11 7.79
N TYR A 78 4.15 -4.80 6.74
CA TYR A 78 3.26 -5.39 5.72
C TYR A 78 2.55 -6.67 6.19
N TYR A 79 2.95 -7.23 7.33
CA TYR A 79 2.45 -8.51 7.84
C TYR A 79 1.50 -8.37 9.03
N ALA A 80 1.19 -7.13 9.43
CA ALA A 80 0.31 -6.84 10.54
C ALA A 80 -0.80 -5.85 10.13
N ILE A 81 -2.01 -6.08 10.64
CA ILE A 81 -3.11 -5.12 10.58
C ILE A 81 -2.85 -4.02 11.62
N ALA A 82 -3.21 -2.77 11.32
CA ALA A 82 -3.19 -1.69 12.28
C ALA A 82 -4.23 -1.96 13.39
N GLU A 83 -3.79 -1.82 14.64
CA GLU A 83 -4.62 -2.13 15.83
C GLU A 83 -5.93 -1.34 15.85
N GLU A 84 -5.92 -0.13 15.30
CA GLU A 84 -7.08 0.74 15.17
C GLU A 84 -8.17 0.14 14.26
N PHE A 85 -7.80 -0.71 13.31
CA PHE A 85 -8.75 -1.32 12.37
C PHE A 85 -9.18 -2.72 12.79
N GLY A 86 -8.44 -3.37 13.69
CA GLY A 86 -8.76 -4.69 14.17
C GLY A 86 -7.60 -5.68 14.11
N THR A 87 -7.93 -6.96 13.95
CA THR A 87 -6.95 -8.07 14.00
C THR A 87 -6.90 -8.85 12.67
N MET A 88 -5.90 -9.74 12.53
CA MET A 88 -5.82 -10.66 11.39
C MET A 88 -7.02 -11.61 11.34
N GLU A 89 -7.50 -12.07 12.51
CA GLU A 89 -8.68 -12.92 12.62
C GLU A 89 -9.93 -12.22 12.11
N GLU A 90 -10.07 -10.92 12.38
CA GLU A 90 -11.17 -10.11 11.86
C GLU A 90 -11.05 -9.86 10.36
N PHE A 91 -9.83 -9.73 9.85
CA PHE A 91 -9.61 -9.66 8.41
C PHE A 91 -9.95 -10.99 7.72
N ASP A 92 -9.54 -12.13 8.29
CA ASP A 92 -9.92 -13.45 7.78
C ASP A 92 -11.44 -13.66 7.82
N GLU A 93 -12.12 -13.17 8.86
CA GLU A 93 -13.58 -13.18 8.93
C GLU A 93 -14.21 -12.32 7.82
N LEU A 94 -13.68 -11.11 7.57
CA LEU A 94 -14.13 -10.25 6.48
C LEU A 94 -14.05 -10.97 5.12
N LEU A 95 -12.93 -11.63 4.85
CA LEU A 95 -12.74 -12.41 3.62
C LEU A 95 -13.77 -13.54 3.49
N ALA A 96 -13.98 -14.29 4.58
CA ALA A 96 -14.93 -15.39 4.61
C ALA A 96 -16.37 -14.90 4.42
N GLU A 97 -16.76 -13.81 5.08
CA GLU A 97 -18.11 -13.24 4.99
C GLU A 97 -18.38 -12.57 3.62
N ALA A 98 -17.39 -11.92 3.02
CA ALA A 98 -17.46 -11.40 1.66
C ALA A 98 -17.66 -12.54 0.65
N LYS A 99 -16.88 -13.62 0.77
CA LYS A 99 -16.99 -14.80 -0.10
C LYS A 99 -18.36 -15.47 -0.03
N LYS A 100 -18.99 -15.59 1.13
CA LYS A 100 -20.35 -16.13 1.28
C LYS A 100 -21.39 -15.32 0.49
N ARG A 101 -21.12 -14.05 0.21
CA ARG A 101 -22.00 -13.12 -0.53
C ARG A 101 -21.61 -12.95 -1.99
N ASP A 102 -20.69 -13.77 -2.50
CA ASP A 102 -20.09 -13.59 -3.84
C ASP A 102 -19.56 -12.16 -4.03
N MET A 103 -18.80 -11.70 -3.05
CA MET A 103 -18.10 -10.42 -3.06
C MET A 103 -16.59 -10.67 -2.97
N HIS A 104 -15.83 -9.85 -3.67
CA HIS A 104 -14.37 -9.91 -3.68
C HIS A 104 -13.78 -8.76 -2.88
N ILE A 105 -12.63 -8.99 -2.25
CA ILE A 105 -11.84 -7.95 -1.60
C ILE A 105 -10.61 -7.66 -2.45
N ILE A 106 -10.33 -6.38 -2.68
CA ILE A 106 -9.07 -5.91 -3.24
C ILE A 106 -8.40 -5.00 -2.22
N MET A 107 -7.08 -5.10 -2.14
CA MET A 107 -6.26 -4.27 -1.26
C MET A 107 -5.23 -3.51 -2.06
N ASP A 108 -4.83 -2.33 -1.57
CA ASP A 108 -3.72 -1.58 -2.14
C ASP A 108 -2.40 -2.31 -1.89
N LEU A 109 -1.61 -2.44 -2.94
CA LEU A 109 -0.23 -2.90 -2.88
C LEU A 109 0.72 -1.69 -2.88
N VAL A 110 0.98 -1.14 -1.71
CA VAL A 110 1.83 0.06 -1.53
C VAL A 110 3.29 -0.36 -1.45
N ILE A 111 3.96 -0.39 -2.59
CA ILE A 111 5.34 -0.88 -2.74
C ILE A 111 6.28 0.13 -3.45
N ASN A 112 5.85 1.37 -3.65
CA ASN A 112 6.73 2.45 -4.10
C ASN A 112 7.66 2.90 -2.97
N HIS A 113 7.14 2.94 -1.76
CA HIS A 113 7.82 3.38 -0.54
C HIS A 113 7.33 2.56 0.66
N CYS A 114 7.96 2.70 1.78
CA CYS A 114 7.43 2.27 3.07
C CYS A 114 7.50 3.41 4.09
N SER A 115 7.03 3.18 5.32
CA SER A 115 7.20 4.15 6.40
C SER A 115 8.67 4.33 6.78
N ASP A 116 9.05 5.51 7.23
CA ASP A 116 10.33 5.74 7.90
C ASP A 116 10.47 4.90 9.19
N LYS A 117 9.36 4.40 9.75
CA LYS A 117 9.32 3.50 10.91
C LYS A 117 9.44 2.02 10.54
N HIS A 118 9.42 1.68 9.24
CA HIS A 118 9.62 0.31 8.79
C HIS A 118 11.01 -0.19 9.22
N GLU A 119 11.08 -1.44 9.65
CA GLU A 119 12.34 -2.03 10.15
C GLU A 119 13.48 -1.95 9.12
N TRP A 120 13.18 -2.06 7.83
CA TRP A 120 14.19 -1.99 6.77
C TRP A 120 14.86 -0.61 6.75
N PHE A 121 14.06 0.46 6.82
CA PHE A 121 14.61 1.81 6.82
C PHE A 121 15.37 2.12 8.11
N GLN A 122 14.86 1.66 9.25
CA GLN A 122 15.54 1.81 10.53
C GLN A 122 16.89 1.07 10.57
N LYS A 123 16.99 -0.10 9.94
CA LYS A 123 18.26 -0.84 9.77
C LYS A 123 19.19 -0.12 8.81
N ALA A 124 18.68 0.41 7.71
CA ALA A 124 19.46 1.19 6.74
C ALA A 124 20.08 2.46 7.36
N LEU A 125 19.36 3.13 8.24
CA LEU A 125 19.89 4.31 8.96
C LEU A 125 20.97 3.95 9.99
N LYS A 126 20.85 2.79 10.63
CA LYS A 126 21.82 2.32 11.64
C LYS A 126 23.13 1.80 11.02
N ASP A 127 23.02 1.18 9.85
CA ASP A 127 24.16 0.60 9.11
C ASP A 127 24.10 1.06 7.64
N PRO A 128 24.71 2.25 7.35
CA PRO A 128 24.68 2.84 6.01
C PRO A 128 25.45 2.07 4.93
N ASP A 129 26.23 1.06 5.31
CA ASP A 129 27.00 0.19 4.42
C ASP A 129 26.47 -1.27 4.46
N GLY A 130 25.44 -1.53 5.25
CA GLY A 130 24.82 -2.83 5.41
C GLY A 130 23.81 -3.19 4.31
N GLU A 131 23.26 -4.39 4.40
CA GLU A 131 22.34 -4.96 3.41
C GLU A 131 21.12 -4.05 3.13
N TYR A 132 20.58 -3.45 4.18
CA TYR A 132 19.34 -2.65 4.08
C TYR A 132 19.57 -1.25 3.49
N ALA A 133 20.81 -0.75 3.48
CA ALA A 133 21.11 0.57 2.91
C ALA A 133 20.76 0.64 1.42
N ASP A 134 20.97 -0.47 0.68
CA ASP A 134 20.67 -0.55 -0.75
C ASP A 134 19.19 -0.82 -1.06
N TYR A 135 18.33 -0.96 -0.03
CA TYR A 135 16.88 -1.04 -0.20
C TYR A 135 16.24 0.32 -0.49
N PHE A 136 17.00 1.40 -0.31
CA PHE A 136 16.56 2.79 -0.47
C PHE A 136 17.55 3.57 -1.34
N TYR A 137 17.10 4.70 -1.86
CA TYR A 137 17.96 5.59 -2.63
C TYR A 137 18.65 6.59 -1.72
N PHE A 138 19.88 6.27 -1.26
CA PHE A 138 20.74 7.22 -0.57
C PHE A 138 21.74 7.86 -1.54
N ARG A 139 21.90 9.18 -1.50
CA ARG A 139 22.84 9.94 -2.32
C ARG A 139 23.51 11.02 -1.50
N LYS A 140 24.78 11.28 -1.80
CA LYS A 140 25.51 12.41 -1.20
C LYS A 140 24.98 13.73 -1.76
N GLY A 141 24.88 14.71 -0.88
CA GLY A 141 24.59 16.09 -1.27
C GLY A 141 25.76 16.75 -2.01
N LYS A 142 25.48 17.89 -2.63
CA LYS A 142 26.50 18.74 -3.29
C LYS A 142 26.58 20.08 -2.57
N ASN A 143 27.76 20.42 -2.02
CA ASN A 143 27.98 21.71 -1.34
C ASN A 143 26.94 22.02 -0.25
N GLY A 144 26.54 21.00 0.53
CA GLY A 144 25.54 21.13 1.58
C GLY A 144 24.07 21.16 1.10
N ASN A 145 23.85 21.07 -0.21
CA ASN A 145 22.51 21.01 -0.81
C ASN A 145 22.13 19.57 -1.19
N PRO A 146 20.82 19.31 -1.41
CA PRO A 146 20.34 18.02 -1.92
C PRO A 146 21.02 17.58 -3.23
N PRO A 147 21.00 16.28 -3.56
CA PRO A 147 21.61 15.75 -4.78
C PRO A 147 21.07 16.34 -6.08
N SER A 148 19.80 16.72 -6.08
CA SER A 148 19.11 17.33 -7.22
C SER A 148 18.01 18.31 -6.76
N ASN A 149 17.42 19.02 -7.70
CA ASN A 149 16.32 19.95 -7.46
C ASN A 149 14.93 19.32 -7.68
N TYR A 150 14.83 17.99 -7.72
CA TYR A 150 13.55 17.29 -7.86
C TYR A 150 12.64 17.58 -6.66
N ARG A 151 11.35 17.57 -6.92
CA ARG A 151 10.32 17.91 -5.93
C ARG A 151 9.44 16.70 -5.62
N SER A 152 9.03 16.62 -4.36
CA SER A 152 8.01 15.69 -3.90
C SER A 152 6.64 16.07 -4.48
N TYR A 153 5.77 15.09 -4.67
CA TYR A 153 4.36 15.29 -5.03
C TYR A 153 3.61 16.14 -4.00
N PHE A 154 4.00 16.06 -2.73
CA PHE A 154 3.42 16.87 -1.66
C PHE A 154 4.09 18.26 -1.51
N GLY A 155 5.04 18.57 -2.39
CA GLY A 155 5.78 19.82 -2.38
C GLY A 155 7.12 19.75 -1.66
N GLY A 156 7.94 20.77 -1.84
CA GLY A 156 9.30 20.78 -1.29
C GLY A 156 10.28 19.90 -2.08
N SER A 157 11.47 19.65 -1.49
CA SER A 157 12.45 18.73 -2.03
C SER A 157 11.97 17.28 -1.89
N CYS A 158 12.32 16.42 -2.85
CA CYS A 158 12.14 14.97 -2.69
C CYS A 158 13.33 14.29 -1.99
N TRP A 159 14.25 15.07 -1.46
CA TRP A 159 15.44 14.60 -0.75
C TRP A 159 15.43 15.11 0.69
N GLU A 160 15.43 14.19 1.64
CA GLU A 160 15.53 14.52 3.07
C GLU A 160 16.92 14.14 3.58
N LYS A 161 17.51 15.03 4.38
CA LYS A 161 18.88 14.84 4.90
C LYS A 161 18.90 13.80 6.02
N VAL A 162 19.82 12.86 5.91
CA VAL A 162 20.08 11.91 7.01
C VAL A 162 20.88 12.64 8.09
N PRO A 163 20.35 12.75 9.33
CA PRO A 163 21.04 13.46 10.42
C PRO A 163 22.46 12.94 10.66
N GLY A 164 23.40 13.86 10.88
CA GLY A 164 24.79 13.50 11.19
C GLY A 164 25.63 13.07 9.98
N THR A 165 25.09 13.10 8.75
CA THR A 165 25.77 12.64 7.54
C THR A 165 25.74 13.69 6.41
N ASP A 166 26.46 13.41 5.31
CA ASP A 166 26.37 14.14 4.04
C ASP A 166 25.38 13.49 3.05
N LYS A 167 24.66 12.45 3.48
CA LYS A 167 23.71 11.69 2.66
C LYS A 167 22.28 12.24 2.79
N TYR A 168 21.52 12.02 1.73
CA TYR A 168 20.07 12.28 1.64
C TYR A 168 19.39 11.02 1.15
N TYR A 169 18.18 10.76 1.59
CA TYR A 169 17.32 9.71 1.03
C TYR A 169 16.21 10.30 0.17
N LEU A 170 15.79 9.53 -0.83
CA LEU A 170 14.71 9.90 -1.75
C LEU A 170 13.34 9.63 -1.11
N HIS A 171 12.42 10.56 -1.27
CA HIS A 171 10.99 10.39 -0.99
C HIS A 171 10.15 11.16 -2.01
N MET A 172 9.41 10.47 -2.86
CA MET A 172 8.55 11.14 -3.84
C MET A 172 7.22 11.62 -3.23
N PHE A 173 6.84 11.12 -2.06
CA PHE A 173 5.69 11.54 -1.25
C PHE A 173 6.15 12.26 0.03
N ALA A 174 5.58 11.96 1.20
CA ALA A 174 6.03 12.58 2.44
C ALA A 174 7.47 12.16 2.80
N LYS A 175 8.16 12.99 3.56
CA LYS A 175 9.53 12.66 4.03
C LYS A 175 9.57 11.40 4.92
N GLU A 176 8.44 11.07 5.53
CA GLU A 176 8.23 9.85 6.30
C GLU A 176 7.99 8.61 5.42
N GLN A 177 8.03 8.78 4.08
CA GLN A 177 7.78 7.71 3.09
C GLN A 177 9.01 7.53 2.18
N PRO A 178 10.13 6.96 2.69
CA PRO A 178 11.33 6.72 1.89
C PRO A 178 11.03 5.76 0.73
N ASP A 179 11.45 6.14 -0.48
CA ASP A 179 11.25 5.36 -1.71
C ASP A 179 12.11 4.10 -1.71
N LEU A 180 11.49 2.99 -2.12
CA LEU A 180 12.12 1.67 -2.21
C LEU A 180 12.92 1.53 -3.51
N ASN A 181 14.12 0.98 -3.42
CA ASN A 181 15.02 0.75 -4.54
C ASN A 181 14.68 -0.53 -5.31
N TRP A 182 13.82 -0.42 -6.29
CA TRP A 182 13.37 -1.55 -7.14
C TRP A 182 14.49 -2.16 -8.00
N GLU A 183 15.67 -1.56 -8.08
CA GLU A 183 16.83 -2.16 -8.72
C GLU A 183 17.45 -3.28 -7.86
N ASN A 184 17.21 -3.26 -6.55
CA ASN A 184 17.72 -4.27 -5.62
C ASN A 184 16.91 -5.58 -5.69
N GLU A 185 17.57 -6.67 -6.09
CA GLU A 185 16.94 -7.99 -6.25
C GLU A 185 16.40 -8.55 -4.93
N LYS A 186 17.14 -8.41 -3.83
CA LYS A 186 16.72 -8.94 -2.53
C LYS A 186 15.45 -8.23 -2.03
N LEU A 187 15.36 -6.91 -2.25
CA LEU A 187 14.16 -6.15 -1.93
C LEU A 187 12.98 -6.63 -2.78
N ARG A 188 13.16 -6.80 -4.10
CA ARG A 188 12.09 -7.31 -4.97
C ARG A 188 11.54 -8.64 -4.48
N GLN A 189 12.43 -9.57 -4.10
CA GLN A 189 11.98 -10.87 -3.57
C GLN A 189 11.16 -10.74 -2.28
N LYS A 190 11.54 -9.82 -1.39
CA LYS A 190 10.75 -9.54 -0.18
C LYS A 190 9.38 -8.96 -0.53
N LEU A 191 9.30 -8.02 -1.46
CA LEU A 191 8.03 -7.42 -1.90
C LEU A 191 7.14 -8.42 -2.66
N TYR A 192 7.73 -9.32 -3.45
CA TYR A 192 6.99 -10.43 -4.07
C TYR A 192 6.41 -11.38 -3.01
N ALA A 193 7.17 -11.67 -1.95
CA ALA A 193 6.67 -12.48 -0.85
C ALA A 193 5.49 -11.81 -0.14
N VAL A 194 5.54 -10.49 0.12
CA VAL A 194 4.40 -9.73 0.64
C VAL A 194 3.19 -9.88 -0.28
N SER A 195 3.36 -9.61 -1.57
CA SER A 195 2.28 -9.70 -2.56
C SER A 195 1.69 -11.11 -2.62
N TYR A 196 2.54 -12.14 -2.68
CA TYR A 196 2.09 -13.53 -2.74
C TYR A 196 1.34 -13.97 -1.48
N THR A 197 1.82 -13.57 -0.30
CA THR A 197 1.23 -14.00 0.98
C THR A 197 -0.11 -13.33 1.28
N HIS A 198 -0.28 -12.06 0.89
CA HIS A 198 -1.43 -11.26 1.33
C HIS A 198 -2.42 -10.90 0.22
N LEU A 199 -2.02 -11.00 -1.05
CA LEU A 199 -2.84 -10.52 -2.17
C LEU A 199 -3.21 -11.59 -3.19
N THR A 200 -2.61 -12.76 -3.13
CA THR A 200 -2.96 -13.91 -3.97
C THR A 200 -3.71 -14.94 -3.14
N LEU A 201 -4.93 -14.60 -2.76
CA LEU A 201 -5.84 -15.59 -2.19
C LEU A 201 -6.43 -16.44 -3.33
N PRO A 202 -6.53 -17.76 -3.12
CA PRO A 202 -7.05 -18.69 -4.12
C PRO A 202 -8.52 -18.45 -4.43
#